data_54a69a1a57336aa96393537ca6a63d7e
#
_entry.id   54a69a1a57336aa96393537ca6a63d7e
#
_cell.length_a   1.000
_cell.length_b   1.000
_cell.length_c   1.000
_cell.angle_alpha   90.00
_cell.angle_beta   90.00
_cell.angle_gamma   90.00
#
_symmetry.space_group_name_H-M   'P 1'
#
loop_
_entity.id
_entity.type
_entity.pdbx_description
1 polymer ?
#
loop_
_entity_poly.entity_id
_entity_poly.type
_entity_poly.pdbx_seq_one_letter_code
_entity_poly.pdbx_strand_id
1 'polypeptide(L)' 'MSNYTSLINLCSELNRTLGVTSDIERENLIQSYYNQGLISYRQYYLLIVSVRRHEYINNMFVSMYSENW' A
#
# COMPACT_ATOMS: atom_id res chain seq x y z
N MET A 1 13.72 -0.71 -5.72
CA MET A 1 13.50 0.68 -5.27
C MET A 1 12.04 1.06 -5.41
N SER A 2 11.46 1.66 -4.40
CA SER A 2 10.05 2.02 -4.49
C SER A 2 9.86 3.26 -5.35
N ASN A 3 8.69 3.34 -6.00
CA ASN A 3 8.31 4.45 -6.87
C ASN A 3 7.29 5.30 -6.12
N TYR A 4 7.66 6.54 -5.82
CA TYR A 4 6.81 7.41 -5.00
C TYR A 4 5.45 7.65 -5.65
N THR A 5 5.42 7.88 -6.96
CA THR A 5 4.16 8.09 -7.68
C THR A 5 3.26 6.86 -7.60
N SER A 6 3.85 5.67 -7.78
CA SER A 6 3.10 4.42 -7.66
C SER A 6 2.58 4.22 -6.25
N LEU A 7 3.37 4.57 -5.24
CA LEU A 7 2.93 4.46 -3.85
C LEU A 7 1.74 5.38 -3.58
N ILE A 8 1.79 6.62 -4.05
CA ILE A 8 0.67 7.55 -3.89
C ILE A 8 -0.58 7.02 -4.57
N ASN A 9 -0.43 6.51 -5.79
CA ASN A 9 -1.57 5.97 -6.55
C ASN A 9 -2.18 4.77 -5.82
N LEU A 10 -1.34 3.90 -5.28
CA LEU A 10 -1.81 2.73 -4.53
C LEU A 10 -2.56 3.16 -3.27
N CYS A 11 -1.99 4.08 -2.50
CA CYS A 11 -2.63 4.57 -1.28
C CYS A 11 -3.97 5.24 -1.58
N SER A 12 -4.03 6.04 -2.65
CA SER A 12 -5.27 6.68 -3.07
C SER A 12 -6.34 5.65 -3.42
N GLU A 13 -5.96 4.61 -4.14
CA GLU A 13 -6.89 3.56 -4.53
C GLU A 13 -7.39 2.79 -3.31
N LEU A 14 -6.50 2.47 -2.38
CA LEU A 14 -6.87 1.76 -1.17
C LEU A 14 -7.81 2.58 -0.30
N ASN A 15 -7.55 3.89 -0.20
CA ASN A 15 -8.42 4.77 0.57
C ASN A 15 -9.79 4.93 -0.10
N ARG A 16 -9.80 5.05 -1.42
CA ARG A 16 -11.04 5.22 -2.19
C ARG A 16 -11.94 3.98 -2.07
N THR A 17 -11.34 2.81 -1.96
CA THR A 17 -12.08 1.55 -1.93
C THR A 17 -12.35 1.04 -0.50
N LEU A 18 -11.98 1.82 0.51
CA LEU A 18 -12.21 1.45 1.90
C LEU A 18 -13.72 1.26 2.15
N GLY A 19 -14.08 0.07 2.61
CA GLY A 19 -15.48 -0.26 2.86
C GLY A 19 -16.30 -0.56 1.62
N VAL A 20 -15.70 -0.52 0.43
CA VAL A 20 -16.40 -0.76 -0.84
C VAL A 20 -15.94 -2.08 -1.46
N THR A 21 -14.63 -2.30 -1.51
CA THR A 21 -14.03 -3.49 -2.11
C THR A 21 -13.59 -4.44 -1.01
N SER A 22 -13.61 -5.73 -1.26
CA SER A 22 -13.22 -6.72 -0.26
C SER A 22 -11.75 -6.57 0.11
N ASP A 23 -11.40 -6.97 1.34
CA ASP A 23 -10.02 -6.91 1.81
C ASP A 23 -9.11 -7.77 0.96
N ILE A 24 -9.60 -8.92 0.49
CA ILE A 24 -8.80 -9.80 -0.36
C ILE A 24 -8.40 -9.09 -1.65
N GLU A 25 -9.33 -8.39 -2.28
CA GLU A 25 -9.03 -7.65 -3.51
C GLU A 25 -8.03 -6.52 -3.24
N ARG A 26 -8.20 -5.83 -2.13
CA ARG A 26 -7.29 -4.74 -1.75
C ARG A 26 -5.91 -5.28 -1.45
N GLU A 27 -5.80 -6.41 -0.75
CA GLU A 27 -4.51 -7.05 -0.49
C GLU A 27 -3.86 -7.54 -1.79
N ASN A 28 -4.66 -8.06 -2.72
CA ASN A 28 -4.13 -8.50 -4.01
C ASN A 28 -3.55 -7.33 -4.80
N LEU A 29 -4.16 -6.15 -4.71
CA LEU A 29 -3.62 -4.96 -5.36
C LEU A 29 -2.27 -4.59 -4.77
N ILE A 30 -2.14 -4.63 -3.45
CA ILE A 30 -0.86 -4.37 -2.78
C ILE A 30 0.18 -5.40 -3.22
N GLN A 31 -0.20 -6.66 -3.27
CA GLN A 31 0.70 -7.74 -3.69
C GLN A 31 1.20 -7.51 -5.12
N SER A 32 0.30 -7.07 -6.00
CA SER A 32 0.66 -6.79 -7.39
C SER A 32 1.71 -5.68 -7.48
N TYR A 33 1.53 -4.61 -6.71
CA TYR A 33 2.51 -3.51 -6.69
C TYR A 33 3.86 -3.99 -6.15
N TYR A 34 3.84 -4.81 -5.11
CA TYR A 34 5.07 -5.36 -4.56
C TYR A 34 5.78 -6.26 -5.56
N ASN A 35 5.02 -7.12 -6.24
CA ASN A 35 5.59 -8.05 -7.23
C ASN A 35 6.23 -7.32 -8.40
N GLN A 36 5.75 -6.13 -8.72
CA GLN A 36 6.30 -5.31 -9.80
C GLN A 36 7.49 -4.47 -9.33
N GLY A 37 7.86 -4.55 -8.06
CA GLY A 37 8.96 -3.77 -7.53
C GLY A 37 8.64 -2.30 -7.32
N LEU A 38 7.35 -1.95 -7.27
CA LEU A 38 6.92 -0.55 -7.16
C LEU A 38 6.88 -0.05 -5.73
N ILE A 39 6.86 -0.94 -4.77
CA ILE A 39 6.88 -0.60 -3.34
C ILE A 39 7.88 -1.52 -2.64
N SER A 40 8.43 -1.06 -1.51
CA SER A 40 9.35 -1.85 -0.72
C SER A 40 8.60 -2.89 0.12
N TYR A 41 9.34 -3.85 0.66
CA TYR A 41 8.73 -4.86 1.53
C TYR A 41 8.11 -4.21 2.78
N ARG A 42 8.78 -3.20 3.34
CA ARG A 42 8.24 -2.52 4.53
C ARG A 42 6.94 -1.79 4.19
N GLN A 43 6.89 -1.15 3.04
CA GLN A 43 5.68 -0.49 2.57
C GLN A 43 4.57 -1.50 2.33
N TYR A 44 4.91 -2.61 1.69
CA TYR A 44 3.97 -3.71 1.48
C TYR A 44 3.37 -4.18 2.81
N TYR A 45 4.22 -4.45 3.79
CA TYR A 45 3.77 -4.94 5.09
C TYR A 45 2.83 -3.95 5.79
N LEU A 46 3.21 -2.67 5.80
CA LEU A 46 2.39 -1.63 6.41
C LEU A 46 1.03 -1.53 5.74
N LEU A 47 1.00 -1.60 4.42
CA LEU A 47 -0.25 -1.51 3.67
C LEU A 47 -1.15 -2.71 3.94
N ILE A 48 -0.59 -3.91 3.99
CA ILE A 48 -1.37 -5.11 4.32
C ILE A 48 -1.99 -4.99 5.71
N VAL A 49 -1.22 -4.55 6.70
CA VAL A 49 -1.74 -4.38 8.06
C VAL A 49 -2.85 -3.34 8.09
N SER A 50 -2.66 -2.22 7.37
CA SER A 50 -3.66 -1.16 7.32
C SER A 50 -4.97 -1.63 6.70
N VAL A 51 -4.89 -2.42 5.62
CA VAL A 51 -6.08 -2.98 4.99
C VAL A 51 -6.82 -3.90 5.96
N ARG A 52 -6.10 -4.76 6.66
CA ARG A 52 -6.71 -5.69 7.62
C ARG A 52 -7.35 -4.98 8.79
N ARG A 53 -6.86 -3.78 9.14
CA ARG A 53 -7.42 -2.96 10.21
C ARG A 53 -8.50 -2.00 9.72
N HIS A 54 -8.77 -1.97 8.43
CA HIS A 54 -9.72 -1.05 7.82
C HIS A 54 -9.39 0.41 8.12
N GLU A 55 -8.11 0.75 8.01
CA GLU A 55 -7.62 2.09 8.31
C GLU A 55 -7.38 2.90 7.05
N TYR A 56 -7.57 4.20 7.15
CA TYR A 56 -7.13 5.13 6.12
C TYR A 56 -5.60 5.12 6.08
N ILE A 57 -5.06 5.20 4.89
CA ILE A 57 -3.63 5.11 4.69
C ILE A 57 -3.05 6.50 4.44
N ASN A 58 -2.10 6.90 5.29
CA ASN A 58 -1.37 8.15 5.12
C ASN A 58 -0.14 7.86 4.26
N ASN A 59 -0.17 8.32 3.00
CA ASN A 59 0.91 8.03 2.07
C ASN A 59 2.24 8.65 2.50
N MET A 60 2.22 9.77 3.23
CA MET A 60 3.45 10.35 3.74
C MET A 60 4.08 9.44 4.79
N PHE A 61 3.25 8.86 5.66
CA PHE A 61 3.75 7.93 6.66
C PHE A 61 4.36 6.70 6.00
N VAL A 62 3.66 6.12 5.03
CA VAL A 62 4.15 4.91 4.36
C VAL A 62 5.40 5.21 3.53
N SER A 63 5.50 6.39 2.93
CA SER A 63 6.65 6.75 2.12
C SER A 63 7.93 6.89 2.92
N MET A 64 7.84 7.05 4.24
CA MET A 64 9.01 7.09 5.11
C MET A 64 9.71 5.72 5.22
N TYR A 65 9.00 4.65 4.89
CA TYR A 65 9.54 3.29 5.00
C TYR A 65 10.10 2.87 3.65
N SER A 66 11.41 2.91 3.52
CA SER A 66 12.11 2.50 2.31
C SER A 66 12.92 1.26 2.61
N GLU A 67 13.52 0.69 1.55
CA GLU A 67 14.35 -0.50 1.70
C GLU A 67 15.66 -0.20 2.41
N ASN A 68 16.04 1.05 2.45
CA ASN A 68 17.36 1.44 2.94
C ASN A 68 17.40 1.78 4.42
N TRP A 69 16.29 1.74 5.10
CA TRP A 69 16.34 2.13 6.50
C TRP A 69 16.47 0.96 7.45
#